data_c77196aae9364bfdf0e0a50f44fac6f8
#
_entry.id   c77196aae9364bfdf0e0a50f44fac6f8
#
_cell.length_a   1.000
_cell.length_b   1.000
_cell.length_c   1.000
_cell.angle_alpha   90.00
_cell.angle_beta   90.00
_cell.angle_gamma   90.00
#
_symmetry.space_group_name_H-M   'P 1'
#
loop_
_entity.id
_entity.type
_entity.pdbx_description
1 polymer ?
#
loop_
_entity_poly.entity_id
_entity_poly.type
_entity_poly.pdbx_seq_one_letter_code
_entity_poly.pdbx_strand_id
1 'polypeptide(L)'
;MEQNRETVTEFLLQGGAAMVCALYGELDGQELAVEALRRIVQAELMGQFYKLKYFAGDLQREIRYPVSEMQESLWKKNLSLARGAFWAEEVDDFYHTLRLGELPHSTCLSYRTGSQRECLLAAFDSNKKIVLVKKDEAVVARACLRLTKGAFQKPPAVDFSFADLSQENMDIGKPVTSEKPVLFLESIYTFGLNDIEKEEVMKLAVSLTTQKAAELGVVAVLARRYLGCYERDEYVLAPFYVYISKSKNGWQYLDSLGGAAYTSAKEEYVEHPFLVIQTAMHHTGANNRNEVDYE
;
A
#
# COMPACT_ATOMS: atom_id res chain seq x y z
N MET A 1 14.60 8.11 16.52
CA MET A 1 14.62 7.14 15.40
C MET A 1 15.80 6.15 15.52
N GLU A 2 17.01 6.59 15.79
CA GLU A 2 18.18 5.71 15.98
C GLU A 2 17.99 4.68 17.11
N GLN A 3 17.51 5.12 18.26
CA GLN A 3 17.32 4.29 19.45
C GLN A 3 16.37 3.09 19.23
N ASN A 4 15.36 3.22 18.35
CA ASN A 4 14.44 2.14 18.00
C ASN A 4 15.04 1.16 16.99
N ARG A 5 15.96 1.63 16.16
CA ARG A 5 16.69 0.79 15.19
C ARG A 5 17.70 -0.08 15.87
N GLU A 6 18.41 0.47 16.86
CA GLU A 6 19.32 -0.29 17.75
C GLU A 6 18.56 -1.40 18.49
N THR A 7 17.38 -1.11 19.04
CA THR A 7 16.59 -2.10 19.80
C THR A 7 16.13 -3.29 18.94
N VAL A 8 15.75 -3.08 17.69
CA VAL A 8 15.37 -4.17 16.78
C VAL A 8 16.60 -4.94 16.34
N THR A 9 17.68 -4.24 15.99
CA THR A 9 18.93 -4.88 15.61
C THR A 9 19.49 -5.69 16.77
N GLU A 10 19.47 -5.16 17.97
CA GLU A 10 19.91 -5.83 19.19
C GLU A 10 19.02 -7.05 19.52
N PHE A 11 17.71 -6.93 19.41
CA PHE A 11 16.77 -8.04 19.54
C PHE A 11 17.03 -9.16 18.52
N LEU A 12 17.29 -8.82 17.27
CA LEU A 12 17.61 -9.77 16.21
C LEU A 12 18.98 -10.44 16.45
N LEU A 13 19.97 -9.69 16.91
CA LEU A 13 21.31 -10.20 17.25
C LEU A 13 21.30 -11.11 18.49
N GLN A 14 20.43 -10.82 19.45
CA GLN A 14 20.31 -11.63 20.71
C GLN A 14 19.43 -12.89 20.55
N GLY A 15 19.16 -13.35 19.35
CA GLY A 15 18.39 -14.55 19.08
C GLY A 15 16.91 -14.29 18.76
N GLY A 16 16.49 -13.02 18.66
CA GLY A 16 15.14 -12.65 18.24
C GLY A 16 14.79 -13.15 16.85
N ALA A 17 15.78 -13.22 15.96
CA ALA A 17 15.61 -13.83 14.63
C ALA A 17 15.22 -15.31 14.74
N ALA A 18 15.87 -16.06 15.63
CA ALA A 18 15.54 -17.47 15.86
C ALA A 18 14.14 -17.62 16.47
N MET A 19 13.76 -16.74 17.40
CA MET A 19 12.43 -16.74 18.01
C MET A 19 11.33 -16.37 17.00
N VAL A 20 11.53 -15.35 16.17
CA VAL A 20 10.59 -14.98 15.11
C VAL A 20 10.49 -16.10 14.08
N CYS A 21 11.59 -16.72 13.66
CA CYS A 21 11.58 -17.88 12.78
C CYS A 21 10.89 -19.09 13.40
N ALA A 22 11.06 -19.34 14.72
CA ALA A 22 10.37 -20.41 15.42
C ALA A 22 8.86 -20.17 15.48
N LEU A 23 8.43 -18.94 15.78
CA LEU A 23 7.00 -18.56 15.76
C LEU A 23 6.36 -18.76 14.38
N TYR A 24 7.10 -18.47 13.31
CA TYR A 24 6.63 -18.75 11.96
C TYR A 24 6.69 -20.22 11.59
N GLY A 25 7.65 -20.97 12.13
CA GLY A 25 7.81 -22.40 11.91
C GLY A 25 6.73 -23.27 12.59
N GLU A 26 6.05 -22.75 13.61
CA GLU A 26 4.89 -23.40 14.25
C GLU A 26 3.63 -23.36 13.37
N LEU A 27 3.65 -22.60 12.27
CA LEU A 27 2.54 -22.50 11.33
C LEU A 27 2.65 -23.65 10.33
N ASP A 28 1.80 -24.62 10.46
CA ASP A 28 1.78 -25.85 9.64
C ASP A 28 1.70 -25.51 8.13
N GLY A 29 2.62 -26.04 7.34
CA GLY A 29 2.70 -25.81 5.89
C GLY A 29 3.40 -24.52 5.43
N GLN A 30 4.16 -23.82 6.28
CA GLN A 30 4.72 -22.49 5.97
C GLN A 30 6.25 -22.41 5.88
N GLU A 31 6.89 -23.44 5.40
CA GLU A 31 8.35 -23.42 5.14
C GLU A 31 8.77 -22.21 4.31
N LEU A 32 7.93 -21.80 3.35
CA LEU A 32 8.18 -20.65 2.49
C LEU A 32 8.22 -19.33 3.29
N ALA A 33 7.36 -19.16 4.27
CA ALA A 33 7.31 -17.96 5.12
C ALA A 33 8.53 -17.88 6.04
N VAL A 34 8.97 -19.01 6.59
CA VAL A 34 10.18 -19.07 7.42
C VAL A 34 11.41 -18.71 6.62
N GLU A 35 11.55 -19.25 5.41
CA GLU A 35 12.69 -18.96 4.53
C GLU A 35 12.68 -17.48 4.07
N ALA A 36 11.52 -16.94 3.72
CA ALA A 36 11.38 -15.53 3.38
C ALA A 36 11.81 -14.63 4.56
N LEU A 37 11.36 -14.93 5.77
CA LEU A 37 11.73 -14.17 6.96
C LEU A 37 13.24 -14.23 7.23
N ARG A 38 13.85 -15.41 7.15
CA ARG A 38 15.33 -15.57 7.31
C ARG A 38 16.08 -14.68 6.33
N ARG A 39 15.69 -14.71 5.05
CA ARG A 39 16.31 -13.91 4.01
C ARG A 39 16.15 -12.40 4.26
N ILE A 40 14.97 -11.96 4.68
CA ILE A 40 14.67 -10.55 4.99
C ILE A 40 15.50 -10.07 6.18
N VAL A 41 15.51 -10.83 7.27
CA VAL A 41 16.30 -10.53 8.48
C VAL A 41 17.79 -10.50 8.17
N GLN A 42 18.31 -11.49 7.43
CA GLN A 42 19.72 -11.51 7.03
C GLN A 42 20.08 -10.29 6.19
N ALA A 43 19.22 -9.89 5.25
CA ALA A 43 19.44 -8.70 4.43
C ALA A 43 19.49 -7.42 5.29
N GLU A 44 18.64 -7.29 6.31
CA GLU A 44 18.69 -6.16 7.25
C GLU A 44 19.97 -6.14 8.05
N LEU A 45 20.37 -7.26 8.64
CA LEU A 45 21.62 -7.38 9.41
C LEU A 45 22.87 -7.06 8.58
N MET A 46 22.82 -7.33 7.28
CA MET A 46 23.91 -7.01 6.34
C MET A 46 23.81 -5.60 5.75
N GLY A 47 22.83 -4.79 6.13
CA GLY A 47 22.58 -3.46 5.54
C GLY A 47 22.15 -3.51 4.07
N GLN A 48 21.58 -4.63 3.63
CA GLN A 48 21.17 -4.87 2.24
C GLN A 48 19.65 -4.95 2.06
N PHE A 49 18.89 -4.55 3.06
CA PHE A 49 17.43 -4.66 3.04
C PHE A 49 16.78 -3.99 1.81
N TYR A 50 17.15 -2.76 1.51
CA TYR A 50 16.60 -2.04 0.35
C TYR A 50 16.99 -2.69 -0.99
N LYS A 51 18.18 -3.28 -1.09
CA LYS A 51 18.60 -4.04 -2.26
C LYS A 51 17.77 -5.31 -2.45
N LEU A 52 17.37 -5.95 -1.35
CA LEU A 52 16.47 -7.10 -1.37
C LEU A 52 15.04 -6.69 -1.72
N LYS A 53 14.51 -5.65 -1.06
CA LYS A 53 13.14 -5.15 -1.26
C LYS A 53 12.93 -4.67 -2.69
N TYR A 54 13.85 -3.90 -3.22
CA TYR A 54 13.80 -3.30 -4.55
C TYR A 54 14.77 -3.98 -5.53
N PHE A 55 14.80 -5.31 -5.50
CA PHE A 55 15.61 -6.03 -6.48
C PHE A 55 15.13 -5.73 -7.91
N ALA A 56 16.08 -5.53 -8.83
CA ALA A 56 15.78 -5.11 -10.19
C ALA A 56 14.76 -6.04 -10.88
N GLY A 57 13.70 -5.45 -11.42
CA GLY A 57 12.62 -6.15 -12.09
C GLY A 57 11.55 -6.78 -11.18
N ASP A 58 11.73 -6.77 -9.85
CA ASP A 58 10.71 -7.32 -8.93
C ASP A 58 9.41 -6.52 -8.98
N LEU A 59 9.49 -5.20 -8.97
CA LEU A 59 8.31 -4.33 -9.02
C LEU A 59 7.46 -4.63 -10.27
N GLN A 60 8.06 -4.63 -11.45
CA GLN A 60 7.37 -4.94 -12.71
C GLN A 60 6.78 -6.36 -12.73
N ARG A 61 7.50 -7.33 -12.15
CA ARG A 61 7.05 -8.73 -12.06
C ARG A 61 5.86 -8.86 -11.12
N GLU A 62 5.89 -8.18 -9.97
CA GLU A 62 4.83 -8.21 -8.98
C GLU A 62 3.55 -7.55 -9.49
N ILE A 63 3.64 -6.40 -10.14
CA ILE A 63 2.45 -5.71 -10.66
C ILE A 63 1.99 -6.24 -12.02
N ARG A 64 2.83 -7.04 -12.71
CA ARG A 64 2.59 -7.54 -14.06
C ARG A 64 2.17 -6.44 -15.05
N TYR A 65 2.87 -5.31 -14.95
CA TYR A 65 2.68 -4.16 -15.81
C TYR A 65 4.03 -3.46 -16.04
N PRO A 66 4.30 -2.92 -17.24
CA PRO A 66 5.53 -2.18 -17.51
C PRO A 66 5.68 -0.99 -16.56
N VAL A 67 6.86 -0.85 -15.97
CA VAL A 67 7.24 0.28 -15.11
C VAL A 67 8.49 0.91 -15.69
N SER A 68 8.46 2.22 -15.93
CA SER A 68 9.64 2.94 -16.37
C SER A 68 10.63 3.12 -15.22
N GLU A 69 11.91 3.32 -15.54
CA GLU A 69 12.95 3.63 -14.54
C GLU A 69 12.61 4.88 -13.72
N MET A 70 12.00 5.87 -14.35
CA MET A 70 11.53 7.07 -13.67
C MET A 70 10.43 6.73 -12.64
N GLN A 71 9.42 5.94 -13.02
CA GLN A 71 8.38 5.51 -12.09
C GLN A 71 8.94 4.66 -10.95
N GLU A 72 9.89 3.76 -11.23
CA GLU A 72 10.57 2.98 -10.20
C GLU A 72 11.34 3.88 -9.22
N SER A 73 12.05 4.88 -9.73
CA SER A 73 12.76 5.87 -8.92
C SER A 73 11.81 6.70 -8.06
N LEU A 74 10.71 7.19 -8.63
CA LEU A 74 9.67 7.92 -7.90
C LEU A 74 8.96 7.04 -6.87
N TRP A 75 8.74 5.75 -7.18
CA TRP A 75 8.18 4.81 -6.22
C TRP A 75 9.08 4.61 -5.01
N LYS A 76 10.39 4.49 -5.19
CA LYS A 76 11.37 4.34 -4.09
C LYS A 76 11.48 5.57 -3.20
N LYS A 77 11.18 6.76 -3.72
CA LYS A 77 11.20 8.00 -2.94
C LYS A 77 9.97 8.07 -2.02
N ASN A 78 10.20 8.24 -0.72
CA ASN A 78 9.11 8.39 0.25
C ASN A 78 8.56 9.83 0.23
N LEU A 79 7.24 9.93 0.33
CA LEU A 79 6.51 11.18 0.41
C LEU A 79 6.03 11.41 1.84
N SER A 80 5.91 12.68 2.24
CA SER A 80 5.33 13.07 3.51
C SER A 80 4.50 14.34 3.36
N LEU A 81 3.44 14.44 4.15
CA LEU A 81 2.54 15.59 4.21
C LEU A 81 2.17 15.90 5.66
N ALA A 82 1.93 17.18 5.94
CA ALA A 82 1.41 17.64 7.23
C ALA A 82 0.04 18.30 7.05
N ARG A 83 -0.85 18.09 8.04
CA ARG A 83 -2.15 18.76 8.10
C ARG A 83 -2.55 18.95 9.57
N GLY A 84 -2.65 20.21 10.01
CA GLY A 84 -2.92 20.52 11.41
C GLY A 84 -1.89 19.90 12.35
N ALA A 85 -2.37 19.09 13.30
CA ALA A 85 -1.51 18.37 14.26
C ALA A 85 -1.01 17.02 13.75
N PHE A 86 -1.35 16.65 12.51
CA PHE A 86 -1.02 15.33 11.96
C PHE A 86 0.07 15.41 10.90
N TRP A 87 0.90 14.36 10.88
CA TRP A 87 1.96 14.14 9.91
C TRP A 87 1.80 12.77 9.31
N ALA A 88 1.61 12.68 7.99
CA ALA A 88 1.59 11.42 7.26
C ALA A 88 2.90 11.24 6.48
N GLU A 89 3.42 10.03 6.48
CA GLU A 89 4.63 9.67 5.73
C GLU A 89 4.55 8.26 5.15
N GLU A 90 5.13 8.09 3.98
CA GLU A 90 5.42 6.76 3.43
C GLU A 90 6.64 6.19 4.13
N VAL A 91 6.56 4.93 4.54
CA VAL A 91 7.69 4.17 5.09
C VAL A 91 7.77 2.80 4.41
N ASP A 92 8.98 2.32 4.22
CA ASP A 92 9.28 1.06 3.58
C ASP A 92 10.51 0.37 4.17
N ASP A 93 10.97 0.82 5.32
CA ASP A 93 12.06 0.22 6.05
C ASP A 93 11.66 -1.07 6.77
N PHE A 94 12.66 -1.84 7.15
CA PHE A 94 12.47 -3.13 7.81
C PHE A 94 11.68 -3.01 9.13
N TYR A 95 12.01 -2.01 9.96
CA TYR A 95 11.43 -1.86 11.29
C TYR A 95 9.92 -1.61 11.25
N HIS A 96 9.48 -0.60 10.48
CA HIS A 96 8.06 -0.28 10.37
C HIS A 96 7.30 -1.39 9.64
N THR A 97 7.92 -2.03 8.64
CA THR A 97 7.30 -3.13 7.91
C THR A 97 7.08 -4.34 8.82
N LEU A 98 8.08 -4.71 9.64
CA LEU A 98 7.93 -5.82 10.60
C LEU A 98 6.85 -5.53 11.64
N ARG A 99 6.75 -4.27 12.07
CA ARG A 99 5.77 -3.83 13.07
C ARG A 99 4.42 -3.40 12.50
N LEU A 100 4.17 -3.62 11.22
CA LEU A 100 2.89 -3.25 10.58
C LEU A 100 1.68 -3.74 11.37
N GLY A 101 1.73 -4.97 11.90
CA GLY A 101 0.66 -5.55 12.70
C GLY A 101 0.58 -5.04 14.14
N GLU A 102 1.52 -4.21 14.60
CA GLU A 102 1.58 -3.67 15.96
C GLU A 102 1.37 -2.17 16.02
N LEU A 103 1.33 -1.49 14.87
CA LEU A 103 1.12 -0.06 14.74
C LEU A 103 -0.27 0.26 14.21
N PRO A 104 -0.98 1.25 14.78
CA PRO A 104 -0.76 1.94 16.06
C PRO A 104 -1.07 1.06 17.28
N HIS A 105 -1.68 -0.10 17.10
CA HIS A 105 -1.98 -1.11 18.12
C HIS A 105 -1.91 -2.50 17.52
N SER A 106 -1.89 -3.54 18.35
CA SER A 106 -1.82 -4.93 17.90
C SER A 106 -3.05 -5.34 17.10
N THR A 107 -2.82 -5.99 15.97
CA THR A 107 -3.85 -6.48 15.04
C THR A 107 -3.59 -7.95 14.67
N CYS A 108 -4.46 -8.54 13.84
CA CYS A 108 -4.27 -9.90 13.32
C CYS A 108 -2.95 -10.10 12.54
N LEU A 109 -2.30 -9.04 12.08
CA LEU A 109 -1.00 -9.09 11.41
C LEU A 109 0.20 -8.99 12.38
N SER A 110 -0.01 -8.87 13.70
CA SER A 110 1.10 -8.81 14.65
C SER A 110 2.01 -10.03 14.52
N TYR A 111 3.31 -9.82 14.37
CA TYR A 111 4.28 -10.90 14.27
C TYR A 111 4.39 -11.72 15.58
N ARG A 112 3.92 -11.17 16.70
CA ARG A 112 3.94 -11.83 18.01
C ARG A 112 2.71 -12.68 18.26
N THR A 113 1.53 -12.10 18.03
CA THR A 113 0.25 -12.68 18.49
C THR A 113 -0.84 -12.72 17.42
N GLY A 114 -0.54 -12.24 16.20
CA GLY A 114 -1.53 -12.12 15.13
C GLY A 114 -1.98 -13.47 14.58
N SER A 115 -3.27 -13.64 14.41
CA SER A 115 -3.88 -14.85 13.80
C SER A 115 -3.62 -14.95 12.28
N GLN A 116 -3.17 -13.87 11.64
CA GLN A 116 -2.86 -13.77 10.21
C GLN A 116 -1.41 -13.26 10.00
N ARG A 117 -0.51 -13.61 10.92
CA ARG A 117 0.88 -13.13 10.92
C ARG A 117 1.66 -13.56 9.67
N GLU A 118 1.30 -14.67 9.04
CA GLU A 118 1.87 -15.13 7.77
C GLU A 118 1.66 -14.12 6.61
N CYS A 119 0.61 -13.33 6.70
CA CYS A 119 0.31 -12.29 5.72
C CYS A 119 1.16 -11.03 5.91
N LEU A 120 1.80 -10.85 7.08
CA LEU A 120 2.69 -9.74 7.35
C LEU A 120 3.85 -9.69 6.35
N LEU A 121 4.39 -10.87 5.99
CA LEU A 121 5.56 -10.94 5.11
C LEU A 121 5.29 -10.41 3.71
N ALA A 122 4.05 -10.41 3.25
CA ALA A 122 3.69 -9.78 1.98
C ALA A 122 3.88 -8.25 1.99
N ALA A 123 3.96 -7.59 3.15
CA ALA A 123 4.27 -6.16 3.23
C ALA A 123 5.71 -5.84 2.79
N PHE A 124 6.59 -6.84 2.77
CA PHE A 124 7.97 -6.72 2.29
C PHE A 124 8.11 -6.79 0.77
N ASP A 125 7.02 -7.05 0.02
CA ASP A 125 7.05 -7.04 -1.44
C ASP A 125 7.43 -5.64 -1.97
N SER A 126 8.04 -5.59 -3.15
CA SER A 126 8.56 -4.36 -3.76
C SER A 126 7.46 -3.35 -4.08
N ASN A 127 6.25 -3.85 -4.34
CA ASN A 127 5.09 -3.04 -4.73
C ASN A 127 4.28 -2.52 -3.54
N LYS A 128 4.81 -2.63 -2.31
CA LYS A 128 4.13 -2.17 -1.10
C LYS A 128 4.96 -1.19 -0.29
N LYS A 129 4.26 -0.24 0.28
CA LYS A 129 4.73 0.69 1.32
C LYS A 129 3.69 0.80 2.41
N ILE A 130 4.05 1.44 3.49
CA ILE A 130 3.15 1.73 4.59
C ILE A 130 2.98 3.25 4.65
N VAL A 131 1.76 3.72 4.83
CA VAL A 131 1.46 5.09 5.24
C VAL A 131 1.27 5.08 6.74
N LEU A 132 2.12 5.81 7.45
CA LEU A 132 1.97 6.07 8.88
C LEU A 132 1.44 7.48 9.07
N VAL A 133 0.49 7.64 9.99
CA VAL A 133 0.08 8.97 10.45
C VAL A 133 0.44 9.12 11.91
N LYS A 134 1.11 10.22 12.23
CA LYS A 134 1.58 10.57 13.56
C LYS A 134 0.87 11.82 14.07
N LYS A 135 0.67 11.85 15.39
CA LYS A 135 0.29 13.01 16.18
C LYS A 135 1.25 13.07 17.36
N ASP A 136 1.91 14.20 17.55
CA ASP A 136 2.89 14.39 18.64
C ASP A 136 3.91 13.21 18.74
N GLU A 137 4.52 12.83 17.61
CA GLU A 137 5.45 11.70 17.44
C GLU A 137 4.84 10.29 17.63
N ALA A 138 3.63 10.17 18.17
CA ALA A 138 2.94 8.90 18.33
C ALA A 138 2.27 8.46 17.00
N VAL A 139 2.46 7.21 16.61
CA VAL A 139 1.72 6.63 15.48
C VAL A 139 0.27 6.43 15.91
N VAL A 140 -0.65 7.12 15.23
CA VAL A 140 -2.10 7.07 15.50
C VAL A 140 -2.88 6.37 14.41
N ALA A 141 -2.28 6.20 13.24
CA ALA A 141 -2.89 5.44 12.14
C ALA A 141 -1.85 4.82 11.22
N ARG A 142 -2.27 3.76 10.51
CA ARG A 142 -1.53 3.15 9.42
C ARG A 142 -2.43 2.63 8.32
N ALA A 143 -1.90 2.60 7.08
CA ALA A 143 -2.49 1.91 5.95
C ALA A 143 -1.39 1.28 5.10
N CYS A 144 -1.74 0.29 4.25
CA CYS A 144 -0.84 -0.16 3.19
C CYS A 144 -1.10 0.64 1.91
N LEU A 145 -0.03 0.97 1.23
CA LEU A 145 -0.03 1.56 -0.09
C LEU A 145 0.52 0.51 -1.07
N ARG A 146 -0.25 0.21 -2.10
CA ARG A 146 0.07 -0.84 -3.05
C ARG A 146 0.13 -0.28 -4.46
N LEU A 147 1.30 -0.36 -5.10
CA LEU A 147 1.41 -0.12 -6.53
C LEU A 147 1.06 -1.42 -7.27
N THR A 148 0.07 -1.36 -8.16
CA THR A 148 -0.41 -2.54 -8.89
C THR A 148 -1.04 -2.11 -10.22
N LYS A 149 -1.85 -2.98 -10.82
CA LYS A 149 -2.68 -2.66 -11.98
C LYS A 149 -4.15 -2.90 -11.67
N GLY A 150 -5.02 -2.31 -12.47
CA GLY A 150 -6.45 -2.50 -12.33
C GLY A 150 -7.21 -2.06 -13.56
N ALA A 151 -8.51 -2.35 -13.59
CA ALA A 151 -9.41 -2.02 -14.69
C ALA A 151 -10.85 -1.87 -14.22
N PHE A 152 -11.66 -1.09 -14.91
CA PHE A 152 -13.09 -1.08 -14.68
C PHE A 152 -13.74 -2.37 -15.16
N GLN A 153 -14.76 -2.83 -14.45
CA GLN A 153 -15.62 -3.95 -14.90
C GLN A 153 -16.35 -3.59 -16.19
N LYS A 154 -16.86 -2.35 -16.24
CA LYS A 154 -17.49 -1.73 -17.41
C LYS A 154 -16.99 -0.30 -17.53
N PRO A 155 -16.97 0.29 -18.73
CA PRO A 155 -16.72 1.73 -18.84
C PRO A 155 -17.67 2.48 -17.91
N PRO A 156 -17.16 3.42 -17.07
CA PRO A 156 -18.04 4.21 -16.22
C PRO A 156 -19.07 4.94 -17.09
N ALA A 157 -20.36 4.73 -16.81
CA ALA A 157 -21.41 5.54 -17.41
C ALA A 157 -21.26 6.98 -16.88
N VAL A 158 -21.54 7.96 -17.71
CA VAL A 158 -21.39 9.39 -17.38
C VAL A 158 -22.33 9.80 -16.23
N ASP A 159 -23.39 9.00 -15.98
CA ASP A 159 -24.38 9.21 -14.91
C ASP A 159 -24.44 7.98 -13.98
N PHE A 160 -23.48 7.86 -13.07
CA PHE A 160 -23.54 6.85 -12.01
C PHE A 160 -24.37 7.38 -10.85
N SER A 161 -25.58 6.82 -10.63
CA SER A 161 -26.37 7.08 -9.43
C SER A 161 -26.02 6.09 -8.33
N PHE A 162 -26.08 6.53 -7.06
CA PHE A 162 -25.84 5.68 -5.87
C PHE A 162 -26.80 4.46 -5.78
N ALA A 163 -27.93 4.48 -6.50
CA ALA A 163 -28.93 3.42 -6.52
C ALA A 163 -28.46 2.15 -7.25
N ASP A 164 -27.48 2.28 -8.18
CA ASP A 164 -26.99 1.15 -8.98
C ASP A 164 -25.97 0.25 -8.24
N LEU A 165 -25.66 0.58 -6.99
CA LEU A 165 -24.72 -0.17 -6.15
C LEU A 165 -25.39 -1.22 -5.24
N SER A 166 -26.65 -1.58 -5.51
CA SER A 166 -27.32 -2.69 -4.82
C SER A 166 -26.58 -4.01 -5.09
N GLN A 167 -26.36 -4.77 -4.03
CA GLN A 167 -25.47 -5.94 -3.89
C GLN A 167 -25.81 -7.17 -4.77
N GLU A 168 -26.66 -7.05 -5.77
CA GLU A 168 -27.12 -8.19 -6.55
C GLU A 168 -26.21 -8.44 -7.76
N ASN A 169 -25.51 -9.58 -7.71
CA ASN A 169 -24.74 -10.22 -8.78
C ASN A 169 -23.38 -9.60 -9.12
N MET A 170 -22.42 -9.69 -8.20
CA MET A 170 -21.01 -9.61 -8.59
C MET A 170 -20.60 -10.92 -9.28
N ASP A 171 -20.72 -10.94 -10.58
CA ASP A 171 -20.12 -12.00 -11.39
C ASP A 171 -18.60 -11.78 -11.37
N ILE A 172 -17.83 -12.78 -10.89
CA ILE A 172 -16.36 -12.75 -10.86
C ILE A 172 -15.89 -12.89 -12.32
N GLY A 173 -16.07 -11.83 -13.08
CA GLY A 173 -15.68 -11.75 -14.49
C GLY A 173 -14.26 -11.23 -14.67
N LYS A 174 -13.72 -11.39 -15.88
CA LYS A 174 -12.46 -10.75 -16.28
C LYS A 174 -12.68 -9.26 -16.53
N PRO A 175 -11.68 -8.38 -16.25
CA PRO A 175 -11.79 -6.95 -16.55
C PRO A 175 -12.12 -6.72 -18.03
N VAL A 176 -13.07 -5.84 -18.29
CA VAL A 176 -13.56 -5.54 -19.66
C VAL A 176 -12.83 -4.37 -20.29
N THR A 177 -12.21 -3.50 -19.48
CA THR A 177 -11.41 -2.36 -19.95
C THR A 177 -9.92 -2.69 -19.96
N SER A 178 -9.14 -1.88 -20.69
CA SER A 178 -7.68 -1.99 -20.65
C SER A 178 -7.16 -1.74 -19.24
N GLU A 179 -6.27 -2.59 -18.79
CA GLU A 179 -5.59 -2.43 -17.50
C GLU A 179 -4.73 -1.17 -17.48
N LYS A 180 -4.65 -0.55 -16.32
CA LYS A 180 -3.83 0.63 -16.04
C LYS A 180 -3.02 0.42 -14.76
N PRO A 181 -1.85 1.04 -14.63
CA PRO A 181 -1.15 1.05 -13.34
C PRO A 181 -1.95 1.90 -12.36
N VAL A 182 -2.08 1.41 -11.14
CA VAL A 182 -2.85 2.05 -10.10
C VAL A 182 -2.07 2.07 -8.78
N LEU A 183 -2.26 3.13 -8.02
CA LEU A 183 -1.83 3.23 -6.65
C LEU A 183 -3.04 3.02 -5.74
N PHE A 184 -3.06 1.91 -5.04
CA PHE A 184 -4.17 1.51 -4.18
C PHE A 184 -3.87 1.79 -2.71
N LEU A 185 -4.73 2.59 -2.06
CA LEU A 185 -4.71 2.82 -0.62
C LEU A 185 -5.66 1.82 0.05
N GLU A 186 -5.09 0.87 0.78
CA GLU A 186 -5.84 -0.09 1.55
C GLU A 186 -6.52 0.56 2.77
N SER A 187 -7.33 -0.19 3.48
CA SER A 187 -8.04 0.29 4.65
C SER A 187 -7.09 0.83 5.74
N ILE A 188 -7.40 2.01 6.26
CA ILE A 188 -6.66 2.61 7.37
C ILE A 188 -7.12 2.05 8.70
N TYR A 189 -6.16 1.79 9.57
CA TYR A 189 -6.36 1.38 10.96
C TYR A 189 -5.97 2.53 11.87
N THR A 190 -6.86 2.97 12.73
CA THR A 190 -6.69 4.11 13.63
C THR A 190 -6.79 3.69 15.09
N PHE A 191 -6.14 4.43 16.00
CA PHE A 191 -6.21 4.17 17.43
C PHE A 191 -6.14 5.48 18.22
N GLY A 192 -6.94 5.57 19.28
CA GLY A 192 -6.89 6.71 20.20
C GLY A 192 -7.42 8.04 19.65
N LEU A 193 -8.16 8.02 18.54
CA LEU A 193 -8.69 9.19 17.86
C LEU A 193 -10.21 9.32 18.06
N ASN A 194 -10.70 10.54 18.24
CA ASN A 194 -12.12 10.84 18.10
C ASN A 194 -12.54 10.88 16.61
N ASP A 195 -13.84 11.06 16.34
CA ASP A 195 -14.35 10.94 14.96
C ASP A 195 -13.88 12.08 14.05
N ILE A 196 -13.71 13.29 14.58
CA ILE A 196 -13.16 14.43 13.81
C ILE A 196 -11.70 14.15 13.44
N GLU A 197 -10.92 13.69 14.40
CA GLU A 197 -9.50 13.33 14.16
C GLU A 197 -9.35 12.18 13.18
N LYS A 198 -10.22 11.17 13.24
CA LYS A 198 -10.25 10.07 12.26
C LYS A 198 -10.50 10.59 10.85
N GLU A 199 -11.45 11.51 10.69
CA GLU A 199 -11.73 12.13 9.40
C GLU A 199 -10.52 12.90 8.86
N GLU A 200 -9.87 13.72 9.70
CA GLU A 200 -8.66 14.46 9.31
C GLU A 200 -7.51 13.53 8.92
N VAL A 201 -7.30 12.45 9.66
CA VAL A 201 -6.30 11.43 9.37
C VAL A 201 -6.59 10.73 8.05
N MET A 202 -7.85 10.37 7.78
CA MET A 202 -8.25 9.77 6.50
C MET A 202 -8.05 10.74 5.33
N LYS A 203 -8.44 12.00 5.48
CA LYS A 203 -8.20 13.04 4.46
C LYS A 203 -6.71 13.21 4.17
N LEU A 204 -5.87 13.20 5.20
CA LEU A 204 -4.43 13.33 5.04
C LEU A 204 -3.82 12.11 4.30
N ALA A 205 -4.23 10.89 4.64
CA ALA A 205 -3.78 9.67 3.97
C ALA A 205 -4.22 9.63 2.49
N VAL A 206 -5.46 10.08 2.20
CA VAL A 206 -5.97 10.22 0.83
C VAL A 206 -5.17 11.27 0.05
N SER A 207 -4.89 12.42 0.66
CA SER A 207 -4.11 13.50 0.02
C SER A 207 -2.69 13.02 -0.33
N LEU A 208 -2.03 12.31 0.59
CA LEU A 208 -0.70 11.73 0.34
C LEU A 208 -0.74 10.71 -0.81
N THR A 209 -1.75 9.84 -0.81
CA THR A 209 -1.90 8.81 -1.86
C THR A 209 -2.15 9.43 -3.23
N THR A 210 -3.03 10.43 -3.31
CA THR A 210 -3.36 11.09 -4.59
C THR A 210 -2.19 11.91 -5.12
N GLN A 211 -1.43 12.57 -4.25
CA GLN A 211 -0.19 13.24 -4.63
C GLN A 211 0.83 12.24 -5.15
N LYS A 212 1.04 11.12 -4.47
CA LYS A 212 1.96 10.08 -4.92
C LYS A 212 1.54 9.47 -6.26
N ALA A 213 0.25 9.22 -6.44
CA ALA A 213 -0.29 8.72 -7.71
C ALA A 213 -0.06 9.72 -8.86
N ALA A 214 -0.23 11.03 -8.60
CA ALA A 214 0.06 12.08 -9.57
C ALA A 214 1.54 12.13 -9.95
N GLU A 215 2.46 12.02 -8.98
CA GLU A 215 3.91 11.95 -9.23
C GLU A 215 4.29 10.74 -10.10
N LEU A 216 3.65 9.58 -9.84
CA LEU A 216 3.88 8.34 -10.60
C LEU A 216 3.19 8.33 -11.98
N GLY A 217 2.25 9.27 -12.24
CA GLY A 217 1.41 9.26 -13.43
C GLY A 217 0.47 8.05 -13.48
N VAL A 218 -0.07 7.62 -12.32
CA VAL A 218 -0.96 6.47 -12.21
C VAL A 218 -2.32 6.88 -11.63
N VAL A 219 -3.31 6.01 -11.76
CA VAL A 219 -4.64 6.21 -11.17
C VAL A 219 -4.60 5.92 -9.67
N ALA A 220 -5.17 6.79 -8.84
CA ALA A 220 -5.37 6.47 -7.42
C ALA A 220 -6.68 5.69 -7.24
N VAL A 221 -6.61 4.60 -6.49
CA VAL A 221 -7.76 3.75 -6.14
C VAL A 221 -7.83 3.62 -4.63
N LEU A 222 -8.99 3.86 -4.06
CA LEU A 222 -9.19 3.93 -2.62
C LEU A 222 -10.30 2.96 -2.20
N ALA A 223 -10.16 2.34 -1.02
CA ALA A 223 -11.24 1.58 -0.43
C ALA A 223 -12.47 2.48 -0.16
N ARG A 224 -13.69 1.88 -0.25
CA ARG A 224 -14.96 2.62 -0.09
C ARG A 224 -15.05 3.44 1.21
N ARG A 225 -14.37 3.03 2.28
CA ARG A 225 -14.38 3.75 3.56
C ARG A 225 -13.84 5.18 3.49
N TYR A 226 -13.11 5.52 2.42
CA TYR A 226 -12.62 6.88 2.17
C TYR A 226 -13.61 7.79 1.44
N LEU A 227 -14.86 7.32 1.21
CA LEU A 227 -15.90 8.14 0.64
C LEU A 227 -16.14 9.37 1.51
N GLY A 228 -16.13 10.56 0.88
CA GLY A 228 -16.21 11.84 1.58
C GLY A 228 -14.89 12.37 2.15
N CYS A 229 -13.79 11.59 2.10
CA CYS A 229 -12.47 12.06 2.54
C CYS A 229 -11.66 12.74 1.44
N TYR A 230 -12.11 12.69 0.19
CA TYR A 230 -11.50 13.39 -0.94
C TYR A 230 -12.21 14.73 -1.14
N GLU A 231 -11.44 15.81 -1.11
CA GLU A 231 -11.98 17.19 -1.12
C GLU A 231 -12.31 17.73 -2.52
N ARG A 232 -12.04 16.95 -3.58
CA ARG A 232 -12.35 17.31 -4.96
C ARG A 232 -13.44 16.38 -5.47
N ASP A 233 -14.36 16.92 -6.28
CA ASP A 233 -15.49 16.17 -6.85
C ASP A 233 -15.09 15.24 -8.02
N GLU A 234 -13.82 15.10 -8.31
CA GLU A 234 -13.30 14.38 -9.48
C GLU A 234 -12.98 12.91 -9.16
N TYR A 235 -13.92 12.18 -8.58
CA TYR A 235 -13.78 10.73 -8.39
C TYR A 235 -14.97 9.97 -8.95
N VAL A 236 -14.72 8.72 -9.30
CA VAL A 236 -15.77 7.77 -9.70
C VAL A 236 -15.86 6.66 -8.66
N LEU A 237 -17.03 6.43 -8.09
CA LEU A 237 -17.32 5.25 -7.31
C LEU A 237 -17.88 4.19 -8.27
N ALA A 238 -17.08 3.17 -8.57
CA ALA A 238 -17.46 2.16 -9.55
C ALA A 238 -16.89 0.78 -9.21
N PRO A 239 -17.50 -0.30 -9.67
CA PRO A 239 -16.88 -1.62 -9.68
C PRO A 239 -15.55 -1.55 -10.46
N PHE A 240 -14.48 -1.90 -9.74
CA PHE A 240 -13.14 -1.83 -10.27
C PHE A 240 -12.36 -3.06 -9.84
N TYR A 241 -11.60 -3.64 -10.75
CA TYR A 241 -10.72 -4.77 -10.49
C TYR A 241 -9.34 -4.27 -10.07
N VAL A 242 -8.89 -4.66 -8.89
CA VAL A 242 -7.52 -4.46 -8.44
C VAL A 242 -6.78 -5.78 -8.51
N TYR A 243 -5.66 -5.81 -9.22
CA TYR A 243 -4.82 -7.00 -9.31
C TYR A 243 -4.02 -7.19 -8.03
N ILE A 244 -4.08 -8.40 -7.50
CA ILE A 244 -3.32 -8.84 -6.34
C ILE A 244 -2.28 -9.85 -6.82
N SER A 245 -1.02 -9.51 -6.70
CA SER A 245 0.09 -10.39 -7.05
C SER A 245 0.21 -11.55 -6.07
N LYS A 246 0.74 -12.67 -6.53
CA LYS A 246 1.28 -13.66 -5.62
C LYS A 246 2.48 -13.06 -4.90
N SER A 247 2.46 -12.99 -3.57
CA SER A 247 3.61 -12.56 -2.81
C SER A 247 4.76 -13.57 -2.91
N LYS A 248 5.99 -13.06 -3.00
CA LYS A 248 7.21 -13.89 -2.90
C LYS A 248 7.61 -14.21 -1.46
N ASN A 249 7.01 -13.51 -0.50
CA ASN A 249 7.39 -13.55 0.91
C ASN A 249 6.34 -14.19 1.82
N GLY A 250 5.07 -14.27 1.38
CA GLY A 250 3.99 -14.80 2.21
C GLY A 250 2.65 -14.76 1.51
N TRP A 251 1.57 -14.70 2.28
CA TRP A 251 0.21 -14.61 1.77
C TRP A 251 -0.25 -13.17 1.74
N GLN A 252 -1.09 -12.82 0.76
CA GLN A 252 -1.74 -11.52 0.71
C GLN A 252 -2.88 -11.46 1.70
N TYR A 253 -2.95 -10.38 2.48
CA TYR A 253 -4.07 -10.11 3.37
C TYR A 253 -5.08 -9.22 2.64
N LEU A 254 -6.28 -9.75 2.40
CA LEU A 254 -7.27 -9.10 1.54
C LEU A 254 -8.36 -8.35 2.31
N ASP A 255 -8.52 -8.57 3.61
CA ASP A 255 -9.48 -7.85 4.45
C ASP A 255 -9.26 -6.32 4.42
N SER A 256 -8.01 -5.90 4.31
CA SER A 256 -7.65 -4.47 4.20
C SER A 256 -8.06 -3.83 2.87
N LEU A 257 -8.50 -4.60 1.89
CA LEU A 257 -8.94 -4.12 0.57
C LEU A 257 -10.39 -3.60 0.56
N GLY A 258 -11.04 -3.55 1.71
CA GLY A 258 -12.34 -2.90 1.85
C GLY A 258 -13.55 -3.81 1.75
N GLY A 259 -13.38 -5.12 1.95
CA GLY A 259 -14.52 -6.05 1.97
C GLY A 259 -14.18 -7.52 1.73
N ALA A 260 -13.03 -7.82 1.15
CA ALA A 260 -12.55 -9.19 1.05
C ALA A 260 -11.99 -9.64 2.39
N ALA A 261 -12.60 -10.66 2.99
CA ALA A 261 -12.28 -11.14 4.34
C ALA A 261 -11.45 -12.45 4.32
N TYR A 262 -10.68 -12.68 3.28
CA TYR A 262 -9.87 -13.89 3.15
C TYR A 262 -8.43 -13.58 2.74
N THR A 263 -7.57 -14.57 2.87
CA THR A 263 -6.17 -14.50 2.44
C THR A 263 -6.00 -15.20 1.09
N SER A 264 -5.07 -14.71 0.29
CA SER A 264 -4.74 -15.33 -0.99
C SER A 264 -3.26 -15.73 -1.06
N ALA A 265 -3.03 -17.00 -1.39
CA ALA A 265 -1.69 -17.52 -1.69
C ALA A 265 -1.35 -17.47 -3.18
N LYS A 266 -2.28 -17.01 -4.02
CA LYS A 266 -2.15 -16.94 -5.48
C LYS A 266 -2.45 -15.53 -5.98
N GLU A 267 -2.11 -15.28 -7.22
CA GLU A 267 -2.52 -14.06 -7.89
C GLU A 267 -4.01 -14.10 -8.26
N GLU A 268 -4.69 -12.96 -8.12
CA GLU A 268 -6.09 -12.83 -8.44
C GLU A 268 -6.50 -11.37 -8.65
N TYR A 269 -7.72 -11.16 -9.15
CA TYR A 269 -8.35 -9.85 -9.15
C TYR A 269 -9.39 -9.78 -8.04
N VAL A 270 -9.35 -8.69 -7.27
CA VAL A 270 -10.36 -8.36 -6.30
C VAL A 270 -11.23 -7.26 -6.88
N GLU A 271 -12.54 -7.51 -6.92
CA GLU A 271 -13.54 -6.56 -7.40
C GLU A 271 -14.34 -6.01 -6.22
N HIS A 272 -14.39 -4.70 -6.15
CA HIS A 272 -15.26 -3.97 -5.23
C HIS A 272 -15.64 -2.61 -5.83
N PRO A 273 -16.71 -1.97 -5.33
CA PRO A 273 -16.93 -0.56 -5.58
C PRO A 273 -15.84 0.26 -4.88
N PHE A 274 -14.79 0.60 -5.64
CA PHE A 274 -13.70 1.45 -5.19
C PHE A 274 -13.91 2.89 -5.64
N LEU A 275 -13.33 3.83 -4.89
CA LEU A 275 -13.17 5.21 -5.33
C LEU A 275 -11.99 5.27 -6.29
N VAL A 276 -12.25 5.71 -7.53
CA VAL A 276 -11.23 5.80 -8.58
C VAL A 276 -11.02 7.28 -8.92
N ILE A 277 -9.80 7.76 -8.70
CA ILE A 277 -9.40 9.15 -8.93
C ILE A 277 -8.42 9.16 -10.09
N GLN A 278 -8.81 9.81 -11.18
CA GLN A 278 -7.90 10.05 -12.30
C GLN A 278 -7.05 11.29 -11.97
N THR A 279 -5.81 11.06 -11.58
CA THR A 279 -4.87 12.15 -11.33
C THR A 279 -4.46 12.76 -12.67
N ALA A 280 -4.69 14.07 -12.87
CA ALA A 280 -4.17 14.77 -14.02
C ALA A 280 -2.64 14.73 -13.97
N MET A 281 -2.01 14.26 -15.06
CA MET A 281 -0.58 14.42 -15.21
C MET A 281 -0.27 15.93 -15.23
N HIS A 282 0.41 16.42 -14.20
CA HIS A 282 1.06 17.71 -14.32
C HIS A 282 2.20 17.56 -15.33
N HIS A 283 1.89 17.84 -16.59
CA HIS A 283 2.93 18.14 -17.54
C HIS A 283 3.65 19.40 -17.03
N THR A 284 4.75 19.23 -16.32
CA THR A 284 5.76 20.27 -16.21
C THR A 284 6.42 20.40 -17.58
N GLY A 285 5.65 20.91 -18.54
CA GLY A 285 6.18 21.40 -19.79
C GLY A 285 7.01 22.62 -19.45
N ALA A 286 8.32 22.45 -19.45
CA ALA A 286 9.21 23.57 -19.57
C ALA A 286 8.87 24.29 -20.87
N ASN A 287 8.08 25.36 -20.77
CA ASN A 287 7.93 26.34 -21.83
C ASN A 287 9.28 27.06 -22.00
N ASN A 288 10.19 26.44 -22.75
CA ASN A 288 11.25 27.17 -23.42
C ASN A 288 10.59 28.00 -24.56
N ARG A 289 10.06 29.14 -24.21
CA ARG A 289 9.87 30.21 -25.19
C ARG A 289 11.26 30.78 -25.44
N ASN A 290 11.93 30.27 -26.46
CA ASN A 290 12.99 31.03 -27.15
C ASN A 290 12.27 32.18 -27.88
N GLU A 291 12.24 33.35 -27.27
CA GLU A 291 12.05 34.58 -27.99
C GLU A 291 13.31 34.77 -28.86
N VAL A 292 13.11 34.53 -30.14
CA VAL A 292 14.08 34.95 -31.16
C VAL A 292 13.61 36.34 -31.58
N ASP A 293 14.27 37.38 -31.02
CA ASP A 293 14.20 38.74 -31.55
C ASP A 293 14.86 38.74 -32.93
N TYR A 294 14.11 39.13 -33.94
CA TYR A 294 14.64 39.55 -35.23
C TYR A 294 14.59 41.08 -35.27
N GLU A 295 15.75 41.72 -35.25
CA GLU A 295 15.97 42.99 -35.92
C GLU A 295 16.28 42.78 -37.39
#